data_b92560b95abd48dc56f36b27a8d21c95
#
_entry.id   b92560b95abd48dc56f36b27a8d21c95
#
_cell.length_a   1.000
_cell.length_b   1.000
_cell.length_c   1.000
_cell.angle_alpha   90.00
_cell.angle_beta   90.00
_cell.angle_gamma   90.00
#
_symmetry.space_group_name_H-M   'P 1'
#
loop_
_entity.id
_entity.type
_entity.pdbx_description
1 polymer ?
#
loop_
_entity_poly.entity_id
_entity_poly.type
_entity_poly.pdbx_seq_one_letter_code
_entity_poly.pdbx_strand_id
1 'polypeptide(L)'
;MATLTIALRAQPAQTAFNLRRWEELLADTDLTRIEGRIETDRHGHILMSPPPAPRHGSFQSEIAYLLRSVMPHGRVLTECPISTADGVRAADVAWASAACLRDLGNRACFPRAPELCVEVLSPGNTDAEIQEKAALYFDAGAREVWLCDTTGQMKFLTSAAGRAARQSRLCPQFPRQVELR
;
A
#
# COMPACT_ATOMS: atom_id res chain seq x y z
N MET A 1 -13.60 -37.38 4.14
CA MET A 1 -13.09 -36.15 4.74
C MET A 1 -14.17 -35.10 4.63
N ALA A 2 -14.52 -34.41 5.72
CA ALA A 2 -15.45 -33.28 5.65
C ALA A 2 -14.72 -32.07 5.06
N THR A 3 -15.28 -31.49 4.00
CA THR A 3 -14.75 -30.26 3.40
C THR A 3 -15.35 -29.07 4.13
N LEU A 4 -14.51 -28.25 4.75
CA LEU A 4 -14.93 -26.97 5.32
C LEU A 4 -14.99 -25.95 4.17
N THR A 5 -16.19 -25.45 3.88
CA THR A 5 -16.38 -24.36 2.90
C THR A 5 -16.50 -23.05 3.65
N ILE A 6 -15.56 -22.14 3.43
CA ILE A 6 -15.62 -20.77 3.98
C ILE A 6 -16.13 -19.85 2.86
N ALA A 7 -17.30 -19.24 3.09
CA ALA A 7 -17.81 -18.21 2.19
C ALA A 7 -17.08 -16.89 2.45
N LEU A 8 -16.32 -16.41 1.48
CA LEU A 8 -15.69 -15.10 1.53
C LEU A 8 -16.72 -14.01 1.17
N ARG A 9 -16.59 -12.83 1.79
CA ARG A 9 -17.42 -11.67 1.41
C ARG A 9 -17.16 -11.28 -0.04
N ALA A 10 -18.21 -10.90 -0.77
CA ALA A 10 -18.03 -10.25 -2.07
C ALA A 10 -17.27 -8.93 -1.91
N GLN A 11 -16.48 -8.54 -2.90
CA GLN A 11 -15.59 -7.38 -2.82
C GLN A 11 -16.27 -6.08 -2.34
N PRO A 12 -17.48 -5.67 -2.82
CA PRO A 12 -18.13 -4.47 -2.29
C PRO A 12 -18.48 -4.57 -0.80
N ALA A 13 -18.90 -5.76 -0.33
CA ALA A 13 -19.21 -5.99 1.07
C ALA A 13 -17.95 -6.00 1.93
N GLN A 14 -16.83 -6.52 1.41
CA GLN A 14 -15.54 -6.47 2.09
C GLN A 14 -15.04 -5.03 2.20
N THR A 15 -15.14 -4.23 1.14
CA THR A 15 -14.76 -2.80 1.19
C THR A 15 -15.58 -2.05 2.23
N ALA A 16 -16.91 -2.21 2.25
CA ALA A 16 -17.77 -1.56 3.25
C ALA A 16 -17.40 -1.97 4.69
N PHE A 17 -17.08 -3.25 4.90
CA PHE A 17 -16.61 -3.75 6.18
C PHE A 17 -15.27 -3.12 6.57
N ASN A 18 -14.28 -3.11 5.66
CA ASN A 18 -12.95 -2.57 5.92
C ASN A 18 -13.00 -1.09 6.30
N LEU A 19 -13.78 -0.28 5.56
CA LEU A 19 -13.89 1.16 5.83
C LEU A 19 -14.47 1.42 7.22
N ARG A 20 -15.58 0.75 7.58
CA ARG A 20 -16.17 0.86 8.91
C ARG A 20 -15.21 0.39 10.00
N ARG A 21 -14.58 -0.78 9.80
CA ARG A 21 -13.64 -1.33 10.78
C ARG A 21 -12.44 -0.42 11.00
N TRP A 22 -11.95 0.21 9.93
CA TRP A 22 -10.84 1.16 10.00
C TRP A 22 -11.21 2.42 10.80
N GLU A 23 -12.41 2.95 10.60
CA GLU A 23 -12.93 4.08 11.39
C GLU A 23 -13.05 3.73 12.88
N GLU A 24 -13.53 2.51 13.21
CA GLU A 24 -13.58 2.02 14.58
C GLU A 24 -12.19 1.98 15.24
N LEU A 25 -11.19 1.47 14.51
CA LEU A 25 -9.80 1.39 15.01
C LEU A 25 -9.20 2.78 15.25
N LEU A 26 -9.44 3.72 14.37
CA LEU A 26 -8.94 5.09 14.53
C LEU A 26 -9.64 5.85 15.67
N ALA A 27 -10.85 5.45 16.04
CA ALA A 27 -11.58 6.01 17.19
C ALA A 27 -11.17 5.38 18.53
N ASP A 28 -10.42 4.27 18.51
CA ASP A 28 -9.97 3.57 19.72
C ASP A 28 -8.78 4.31 20.33
N THR A 29 -9.02 4.92 21.52
CA THR A 29 -8.02 5.71 22.24
C THR A 29 -6.85 4.89 22.78
N ASP A 30 -7.02 3.59 23.00
CA ASP A 30 -5.95 2.73 23.49
C ASP A 30 -5.01 2.34 22.35
N LEU A 31 -5.55 2.12 21.14
CA LEU A 31 -4.73 1.89 19.94
C LEU A 31 -3.90 3.10 19.53
N THR A 32 -4.40 4.32 19.72
CA THR A 32 -3.65 5.55 19.39
C THR A 32 -2.41 5.76 20.26
N ARG A 33 -2.27 5.03 21.37
CA ARG A 33 -1.10 5.07 22.26
C ARG A 33 -0.04 4.04 21.91
N ILE A 34 -0.33 3.13 20.99
CA ILE A 34 0.58 2.07 20.61
C ILE A 34 1.43 2.55 19.44
N GLU A 35 2.74 2.52 19.61
CA GLU A 35 3.68 2.83 18.54
C GLU A 35 3.74 1.65 17.56
N GLY A 36 3.59 1.94 16.27
CA GLY A 36 3.68 0.93 15.23
C GLY A 36 2.70 1.18 14.08
N ARG A 37 2.90 0.43 13.02
CA ARG A 37 1.99 0.41 11.88
C ARG A 37 0.86 -0.57 12.16
N ILE A 38 -0.36 -0.13 11.92
CA ILE A 38 -1.57 -0.94 12.03
C ILE A 38 -2.09 -1.23 10.62
N GLU A 39 -2.40 -2.49 10.37
CA GLU A 39 -3.16 -3.01 9.23
C GLU A 39 -4.27 -3.93 9.75
N THR A 40 -5.14 -4.46 8.89
CA THR A 40 -6.11 -5.48 9.29
C THR A 40 -6.14 -6.63 8.30
N ASP A 41 -6.56 -7.81 8.76
CA ASP A 41 -6.95 -8.90 7.87
C ASP A 41 -8.40 -8.73 7.39
N ARG A 42 -8.88 -9.65 6.53
CA ARG A 42 -10.26 -9.67 6.01
C ARG A 42 -11.35 -9.83 7.07
N HIS A 43 -11.00 -10.28 8.26
CA HIS A 43 -11.90 -10.46 9.39
C HIS A 43 -11.90 -9.25 10.33
N GLY A 44 -11.01 -8.27 10.09
CA GLY A 44 -10.84 -7.07 10.88
C GLY A 44 -9.95 -7.26 12.11
N HIS A 45 -9.18 -8.37 12.18
CA HIS A 45 -8.15 -8.52 13.19
C HIS A 45 -7.01 -7.56 12.91
N ILE A 46 -6.45 -7.00 13.97
CA ILE A 46 -5.35 -6.05 13.88
C ILE A 46 -4.06 -6.80 13.59
N LEU A 47 -3.34 -6.34 12.59
CA LEU A 47 -1.99 -6.75 12.26
C LEU A 47 -1.07 -5.59 12.61
N MET A 48 -0.14 -5.81 13.54
CA MET A 48 0.78 -4.77 13.99
C MET A 48 2.20 -5.09 13.51
N SER A 49 2.86 -4.06 13.02
CA SER A 49 4.29 -4.10 12.73
C SER A 49 5.03 -3.05 13.55
N PRO A 50 6.25 -3.33 14.00
CA PRO A 50 7.05 -2.34 14.71
C PRO A 50 7.32 -1.12 13.81
N PRO A 51 7.71 0.03 14.40
CA PRO A 51 8.15 1.17 13.62
C PRO A 51 9.27 0.76 12.64
N PRO A 52 9.25 1.31 11.42
CA PRO A 52 10.26 0.97 10.42
C PRO A 52 11.66 1.44 10.86
N ALA A 53 12.69 0.71 10.44
CA ALA A 53 14.07 1.13 10.66
C ALA A 53 14.36 2.48 9.99
N PRO A 54 15.28 3.32 10.50
CA PRO A 54 15.59 4.65 9.94
C PRO A 54 15.90 4.63 8.44
N ARG A 55 16.60 3.60 7.96
CA ARG A 55 16.91 3.45 6.53
C ARG A 55 15.66 3.27 5.67
N HIS A 56 14.67 2.49 6.14
CA HIS A 56 13.37 2.33 5.46
C HIS A 56 12.66 3.68 5.37
N GLY A 57 12.55 4.42 6.48
CA GLY A 57 11.94 5.75 6.49
C GLY A 57 12.67 6.75 5.58
N SER A 58 13.99 6.64 5.45
CA SER A 58 14.77 7.46 4.51
C SER A 58 14.40 7.19 3.06
N PHE A 59 14.31 5.92 2.65
CA PHE A 59 13.84 5.57 1.30
C PHE A 59 12.39 5.99 1.06
N GLN A 60 11.51 5.78 2.03
CA GLN A 60 10.10 6.22 1.96
C GLN A 60 10.01 7.73 1.72
N SER A 61 10.76 8.52 2.47
CA SER A 61 10.81 9.98 2.35
C SER A 61 11.37 10.43 0.99
N GLU A 62 12.48 9.84 0.54
CA GLU A 62 13.12 10.20 -0.73
C GLU A 62 12.24 9.82 -1.92
N ILE A 63 11.60 8.66 -1.91
CA ILE A 63 10.63 8.25 -2.94
C ILE A 63 9.44 9.21 -2.99
N ALA A 64 8.91 9.60 -1.85
CA ALA A 64 7.80 10.55 -1.79
C ALA A 64 8.21 11.93 -2.34
N TYR A 65 9.41 12.41 -2.02
CA TYR A 65 9.95 13.65 -2.56
C TYR A 65 10.14 13.59 -4.08
N LEU A 66 10.76 12.53 -4.58
CA LEU A 66 10.98 12.33 -6.02
C LEU A 66 9.65 12.24 -6.78
N LEU A 67 8.68 11.45 -6.29
CA LEU A 67 7.35 11.35 -6.90
C LEU A 67 6.66 12.72 -6.97
N ARG A 68 6.68 13.47 -5.88
CA ARG A 68 6.08 14.81 -5.84
C ARG A 68 6.73 15.77 -6.83
N SER A 69 8.04 15.66 -7.04
CA SER A 69 8.80 16.50 -7.96
C SER A 69 8.46 16.21 -9.42
N VAL A 70 8.23 14.93 -9.77
CA VAL A 70 8.04 14.50 -11.17
C VAL A 70 6.57 14.26 -11.54
N MET A 71 5.66 14.14 -10.57
CA MET A 71 4.21 13.94 -10.76
C MET A 71 3.37 15.00 -10.03
N PRO A 72 3.45 16.29 -10.44
CA PRO A 72 2.84 17.40 -9.70
C PRO A 72 1.29 17.41 -9.73
N HIS A 73 0.66 16.73 -10.71
CA HIS A 73 -0.79 16.76 -10.92
C HIS A 73 -1.58 15.71 -10.11
N GLY A 74 -1.10 15.37 -8.93
CA GLY A 74 -1.75 14.45 -8.01
C GLY A 74 -1.30 14.73 -6.59
N ARG A 75 -1.50 13.75 -5.72
CA ARG A 75 -1.02 13.82 -4.35
C ARG A 75 -0.19 12.58 -4.03
N VAL A 76 0.96 12.81 -3.43
CA VAL A 76 1.76 11.76 -2.81
C VAL A 76 1.34 11.65 -1.35
N LEU A 77 1.15 10.42 -0.91
CA LEU A 77 0.81 10.07 0.46
C LEU A 77 1.82 9.05 0.98
N THR A 78 2.05 9.06 2.28
CA THR A 78 2.85 8.04 2.98
C THR A 78 1.94 7.29 3.96
N GLU A 79 2.29 6.05 4.30
CA GLU A 79 1.46 5.21 5.19
C GLU A 79 0.00 5.18 4.75
N CYS A 80 -0.23 4.92 3.46
CA CYS A 80 -1.52 5.10 2.82
C CYS A 80 -2.44 3.89 3.06
N PRO A 81 -3.50 3.99 3.88
CA PRO A 81 -4.41 2.89 4.14
C PRO A 81 -5.34 2.63 2.96
N ILE A 82 -5.40 1.39 2.51
CA ILE A 82 -6.13 0.95 1.31
C ILE A 82 -6.98 -0.28 1.67
N SER A 83 -8.27 -0.21 1.35
CA SER A 83 -9.16 -1.36 1.44
C SER A 83 -8.81 -2.37 0.34
N THR A 84 -8.49 -3.59 0.74
CA THR A 84 -8.17 -4.71 -0.15
C THR A 84 -9.11 -5.90 0.10
N ALA A 85 -9.01 -6.94 -0.70
CA ALA A 85 -9.74 -8.20 -0.48
C ALA A 85 -9.36 -8.88 0.84
N ASP A 86 -8.19 -8.56 1.41
CA ASP A 86 -7.71 -9.11 2.67
C ASP A 86 -7.54 -8.02 3.75
N GLY A 87 -8.55 -7.19 3.94
CA GLY A 87 -8.57 -6.15 4.96
C GLY A 87 -7.95 -4.83 4.48
N VAL A 88 -7.46 -4.03 5.43
CA VAL A 88 -6.80 -2.75 5.15
C VAL A 88 -5.30 -2.95 5.18
N ARG A 89 -4.65 -2.66 4.05
CA ARG A 89 -3.20 -2.63 3.92
C ARG A 89 -2.72 -1.19 3.78
N ALA A 90 -1.56 -0.88 4.30
CA ALA A 90 -0.97 0.44 4.17
C ALA A 90 0.24 0.40 3.22
N ALA A 91 0.17 1.16 2.13
CA ALA A 91 1.33 1.33 1.24
C ALA A 91 2.30 2.35 1.83
N ASP A 92 3.61 2.06 1.78
CA ASP A 92 4.64 2.97 2.30
C ASP A 92 4.57 4.34 1.63
N VAL A 93 4.44 4.36 0.29
CA VAL A 93 4.19 5.56 -0.50
C VAL A 93 3.11 5.27 -1.52
N ALA A 94 2.23 6.23 -1.78
CA ALA A 94 1.25 6.15 -2.84
C ALA A 94 1.16 7.46 -3.61
N TRP A 95 0.81 7.39 -4.90
CA TRP A 95 0.42 8.55 -5.67
C TRP A 95 -1.02 8.39 -6.14
N ALA A 96 -1.86 9.38 -5.85
CA ALA A 96 -3.26 9.42 -6.19
C ALA A 96 -3.57 10.60 -7.12
N SER A 97 -4.27 10.33 -8.23
CA SER A 97 -4.79 11.37 -9.10
C SER A 97 -5.91 12.18 -8.42
N ALA A 98 -6.25 13.32 -8.99
CA ALA A 98 -7.38 14.11 -8.53
C ALA A 98 -8.71 13.33 -8.57
N ALA A 99 -8.88 12.38 -9.49
CA ALA A 99 -10.06 11.52 -9.56
C ALA A 99 -10.08 10.52 -8.40
N CYS A 100 -8.95 9.89 -8.11
CA CYS A 100 -8.81 8.97 -6.97
C CYS A 100 -9.06 9.69 -5.63
N LEU A 101 -8.54 10.92 -5.49
CA LEU A 101 -8.77 11.75 -4.30
C LEU A 101 -10.22 12.16 -4.11
N ARG A 102 -10.95 12.46 -5.20
CA ARG A 102 -12.40 12.71 -5.12
C ARG A 102 -13.18 11.47 -4.68
N ASP A 103 -12.78 10.28 -5.15
CA ASP A 103 -13.37 9.02 -4.70
C ASP A 103 -13.10 8.74 -3.21
N LEU A 104 -11.92 9.06 -2.72
CA LEU A 104 -11.60 8.99 -1.29
C LEU A 104 -12.54 9.88 -0.47
N GLY A 105 -12.77 11.13 -0.90
CA GLY A 105 -13.56 12.11 -0.16
C GLY A 105 -13.01 12.35 1.25
N ASN A 106 -13.86 12.24 2.26
CA ASN A 106 -13.50 12.42 3.68
C ASN A 106 -13.21 11.10 4.42
N ARG A 107 -13.10 9.97 3.70
CA ARG A 107 -12.84 8.68 4.34
C ARG A 107 -11.40 8.61 4.85
N ALA A 108 -11.23 7.88 5.94
CA ALA A 108 -9.92 7.64 6.55
C ALA A 108 -9.10 6.52 5.85
N CYS A 109 -9.71 5.79 4.91
CA CYS A 109 -9.10 4.71 4.16
C CYS A 109 -9.56 4.77 2.71
N PHE A 110 -8.67 4.53 1.77
CA PHE A 110 -9.00 4.47 0.34
C PHE A 110 -9.92 3.27 0.07
N PRO A 111 -11.11 3.47 -0.54
CA PRO A 111 -12.02 2.36 -0.91
C PRO A 111 -11.47 1.52 -2.05
N ARG A 112 -10.57 2.09 -2.85
CA ARG A 112 -9.80 1.45 -3.93
C ARG A 112 -8.37 1.95 -3.88
N ALA A 113 -7.42 1.16 -4.37
CA ALA A 113 -6.03 1.57 -4.39
C ALA A 113 -5.82 2.85 -5.22
N PRO A 114 -4.93 3.76 -4.79
CA PRO A 114 -4.33 4.76 -5.66
C PRO A 114 -3.70 4.11 -6.90
N GLU A 115 -3.54 4.89 -7.96
CA GLU A 115 -2.99 4.39 -9.22
C GLU A 115 -1.58 3.82 -9.07
N LEU A 116 -0.81 4.33 -8.13
CA LEU A 116 0.53 3.87 -7.81
C LEU A 116 0.65 3.60 -6.31
N CYS A 117 1.09 2.38 -5.97
CA CYS A 117 1.48 1.99 -4.62
C CYS A 117 2.97 1.59 -4.62
N VAL A 118 3.69 1.96 -3.59
CA VAL A 118 5.12 1.66 -3.42
C VAL A 118 5.33 1.00 -2.07
N GLU A 119 6.12 -0.09 -2.07
CA GLU A 119 6.60 -0.75 -0.86
C GLU A 119 8.13 -0.62 -0.78
N VAL A 120 8.62 -0.23 0.37
CA VAL A 120 10.04 -0.24 0.71
C VAL A 120 10.33 -1.54 1.45
N LEU A 121 11.18 -2.38 0.89
CA LEU A 121 11.44 -3.70 1.42
C LEU A 121 12.39 -3.66 2.61
N SER A 122 12.09 -4.46 3.61
CA SER A 122 12.94 -4.69 4.78
C SER A 122 13.62 -6.07 4.67
N PRO A 123 14.77 -6.29 5.34
CA PRO A 123 15.49 -7.57 5.26
C PRO A 123 14.68 -8.79 5.70
N GLY A 124 13.63 -8.59 6.50
CA GLY A 124 12.74 -9.67 6.98
C GLY A 124 11.59 -10.01 6.03
N ASN A 125 11.39 -9.24 4.95
CA ASN A 125 10.29 -9.55 4.03
C ASN A 125 10.61 -10.77 3.17
N THR A 126 9.64 -11.68 3.07
CA THR A 126 9.72 -12.81 2.14
C THR A 126 9.18 -12.43 0.76
N ASP A 127 9.66 -13.09 -0.30
CA ASP A 127 9.15 -12.87 -1.66
C ASP A 127 7.64 -13.16 -1.74
N ALA A 128 7.14 -14.14 -0.99
CA ALA A 128 5.72 -14.49 -0.95
C ALA A 128 4.87 -13.36 -0.38
N GLU A 129 5.25 -12.77 0.75
CA GLU A 129 4.55 -11.62 1.36
C GLU A 129 4.53 -10.42 0.43
N ILE A 130 5.66 -10.13 -0.24
CA ILE A 130 5.77 -9.03 -1.18
C ILE A 130 4.84 -9.23 -2.37
N GLN A 131 4.81 -10.44 -2.94
CA GLN A 131 3.95 -10.78 -4.08
C GLN A 131 2.46 -10.74 -3.69
N GLU A 132 2.11 -11.26 -2.51
CA GLU A 132 0.74 -11.21 -2.00
C GLU A 132 0.28 -9.75 -1.83
N LYS A 133 1.09 -8.91 -1.20
CA LYS A 133 0.75 -7.51 -0.97
C LYS A 133 0.60 -6.74 -2.29
N ALA A 134 1.50 -6.99 -3.26
CA ALA A 134 1.38 -6.43 -4.60
C ALA A 134 0.10 -6.88 -5.32
N ALA A 135 -0.26 -8.17 -5.22
CA ALA A 135 -1.49 -8.71 -5.79
C ALA A 135 -2.74 -8.05 -5.19
N LEU A 136 -2.76 -7.84 -3.87
CA LEU A 136 -3.85 -7.14 -3.19
C LEU A 136 -4.03 -5.71 -3.68
N TYR A 137 -2.96 -4.97 -3.93
CA TYR A 137 -3.06 -3.61 -4.49
C TYR A 137 -3.56 -3.60 -5.92
N PHE A 138 -3.11 -4.54 -6.78
CA PHE A 138 -3.64 -4.66 -8.14
C PHE A 138 -5.12 -5.02 -8.14
N ASP A 139 -5.55 -5.96 -7.31
CA ASP A 139 -6.96 -6.35 -7.16
C ASP A 139 -7.81 -5.16 -6.65
N ALA A 140 -7.26 -4.34 -5.78
CA ALA A 140 -7.89 -3.11 -5.31
C ALA A 140 -7.88 -1.96 -6.33
N GLY A 141 -7.23 -2.12 -7.50
CA GLY A 141 -7.28 -1.17 -8.62
C GLY A 141 -6.02 -0.36 -8.88
N ALA A 142 -4.89 -0.67 -8.24
CA ALA A 142 -3.61 -0.07 -8.56
C ALA A 142 -3.22 -0.36 -10.03
N ARG A 143 -2.63 0.61 -10.71
CA ARG A 143 -2.14 0.45 -12.08
C ARG A 143 -0.69 0.01 -12.12
N GLU A 144 0.08 0.43 -11.12
CA GLU A 144 1.46 -0.01 -10.89
C GLU A 144 1.71 -0.21 -9.40
N VAL A 145 2.54 -1.20 -9.09
CA VAL A 145 3.11 -1.40 -7.77
C VAL A 145 4.63 -1.38 -7.90
N TRP A 146 5.28 -0.53 -7.13
CA TRP A 146 6.73 -0.43 -7.14
C TRP A 146 7.31 -1.01 -5.87
N LEU A 147 8.45 -1.64 -6.01
CA LEU A 147 9.20 -2.20 -4.89
C LEU A 147 10.58 -1.54 -4.85
N CYS A 148 10.93 -0.99 -3.69
CA CYS A 148 12.26 -0.45 -3.42
C CYS A 148 12.99 -1.42 -2.51
N ASP A 149 14.09 -2.02 -2.94
CA ASP A 149 14.85 -2.93 -2.11
C ASP A 149 15.77 -2.18 -1.11
N THR A 150 16.44 -2.94 -0.25
CA THR A 150 17.32 -2.40 0.80
C THR A 150 18.54 -1.63 0.27
N THR A 151 18.81 -1.71 -1.03
CA THR A 151 19.87 -0.95 -1.70
C THR A 151 19.35 0.30 -2.41
N GLY A 152 18.02 0.49 -2.49
CA GLY A 152 17.37 1.56 -3.22
C GLY A 152 17.04 1.21 -4.69
N GLN A 153 17.27 -0.04 -5.11
CA GLN A 153 16.94 -0.49 -6.45
C GLN A 153 15.43 -0.61 -6.58
N MET A 154 14.87 0.02 -7.62
CA MET A 154 13.45 0.02 -7.92
C MET A 154 13.06 -1.10 -8.87
N LYS A 155 11.94 -1.78 -8.58
CA LYS A 155 11.25 -2.71 -9.49
C LYS A 155 9.85 -2.18 -9.77
N PHE A 156 9.48 -2.08 -11.04
CA PHE A 156 8.19 -1.55 -11.48
C PHE A 156 7.29 -2.69 -11.94
N LEU A 157 6.28 -3.04 -11.14
CA LEU A 157 5.30 -4.07 -11.50
C LEU A 157 4.10 -3.40 -12.19
N THR A 158 3.65 -3.97 -13.30
CA THR A 158 2.50 -3.47 -14.08
C THR A 158 1.31 -4.44 -14.07
N SER A 159 1.44 -5.56 -13.38
CA SER A 159 0.38 -6.54 -13.09
C SER A 159 0.82 -7.46 -11.96
N ALA A 160 -0.13 -8.12 -11.28
CA ALA A 160 0.14 -9.03 -10.16
C ALA A 160 1.05 -10.22 -10.55
N ALA A 161 0.90 -10.76 -11.75
CA ALA A 161 1.70 -11.88 -12.27
C ALA A 161 2.80 -11.44 -13.24
N GLY A 162 2.98 -10.13 -13.42
CA GLY A 162 3.87 -9.57 -14.43
C GLY A 162 5.33 -9.57 -14.01
N ARG A 163 6.22 -9.69 -15.01
CA ARG A 163 7.63 -9.39 -14.82
C ARG A 163 7.80 -7.89 -14.56
N ALA A 164 8.79 -7.54 -13.74
CA ALA A 164 9.14 -6.15 -13.53
C ALA A 164 9.50 -5.47 -14.87
N ALA A 165 8.86 -4.33 -15.13
CA ALA A 165 9.19 -3.50 -16.27
C ALA A 165 10.53 -2.80 -16.03
N ARG A 166 11.22 -2.45 -17.11
CA ARG A 166 12.48 -1.68 -17.05
C ARG A 166 12.27 -0.28 -16.47
N GLN A 167 11.06 0.25 -16.62
CA GLN A 167 10.70 1.62 -16.30
C GLN A 167 9.20 1.69 -16.00
N SER A 168 8.79 2.61 -15.13
CA SER A 168 7.38 2.90 -14.92
C SER A 168 6.71 3.42 -16.19
N ARG A 169 5.45 3.05 -16.40
CA ARG A 169 4.60 3.62 -17.46
C ARG A 169 3.89 4.88 -16.97
N LEU A 170 3.57 4.95 -15.68
CA LEU A 170 2.92 6.12 -15.06
C LEU A 170 3.91 7.28 -14.89
N CYS A 171 5.16 6.97 -14.58
CA CYS A 171 6.22 7.95 -14.33
C CYS A 171 7.55 7.52 -14.98
N PRO A 172 7.69 7.63 -16.33
CA PRO A 172 8.88 7.18 -17.05
C PRO A 172 10.18 7.85 -16.59
N GLN A 173 10.13 9.06 -16.05
CA GLN A 173 11.28 9.80 -15.55
C GLN A 173 11.70 9.42 -14.12
N PHE A 174 10.95 8.54 -13.41
CA PHE A 174 11.35 8.11 -12.07
C PHE A 174 12.64 7.26 -12.15
N PRO A 175 13.62 7.49 -11.27
CA PRO A 175 14.90 6.79 -11.33
C PRO A 175 14.74 5.31 -10.97
N ARG A 176 15.62 4.48 -11.53
CA ARG A 176 15.69 3.05 -11.20
C ARG A 176 16.47 2.78 -9.94
N GLN A 177 17.22 3.75 -9.47
CA GLN A 177 17.99 3.72 -8.24
C GLN A 177 17.67 4.98 -7.44
N VAL A 178 17.20 4.80 -6.22
CA VAL A 178 17.01 5.87 -5.24
C VAL A 178 18.25 5.94 -4.36
N GLU A 179 18.91 7.09 -4.35
CA GLU A 179 20.10 7.33 -3.55
C GLU A 179 19.71 8.09 -2.28
N LEU A 180 20.19 7.63 -1.14
CA LEU A 180 20.09 8.37 0.12
C LEU A 180 21.28 9.34 0.21
N ARG A 181 21.00 10.60 0.25
CA ARG A 181 21.99 11.69 0.37
C ARG A 181 22.26 12.04 1.81
#